data_477a10dcf29aa47498108b8b1afdd2ab
#
_entry.id   477a10dcf29aa47498108b8b1afdd2ab
#
_cell.length_a   1.000
_cell.length_b   1.000
_cell.length_c   1.000
_cell.angle_alpha   90.00
_cell.angle_beta   90.00
_cell.angle_gamma   90.00
#
_symmetry.space_group_name_H-M   'P 1'
#
loop_
_entity.id
_entity.type
_entity.pdbx_description
1 polymer ?
#
loop_
_entity_poly.entity_id
_entity_poly.type
_entity_poly.pdbx_seq_one_letter_code
_entity_poly.pdbx_strand_id
1 'polypeptide(L)'
;VTLLVATPSYALHLGEELRHRGIDPSKDLKIHIGLFGGEGMTEPMRDEMHKVWGDQFVCTQNYGMSELCGPGVAGECTELCGMHINEDWFIPEVIDPETEEVLPPGELGELVVTCLGKEALPLVRYRTGDLTRLMYEPCKCGRTTVRMENLSGRADDMLVIRGVNVFPGQIEEVLFKIDEIGPHYEILVERKNRLDVMTIT
;
A
#
# COMPACT_ATOMS: atom_id res chain seq x y z
N VAL A 1 -12.58 21.43 6.47
CA VAL A 1 -12.18 20.07 6.04
C VAL A 1 -11.25 19.53 7.09
N THR A 2 -11.52 18.31 7.56
CA THR A 2 -10.74 17.65 8.62
C THR A 2 -10.14 16.31 8.18
N LEU A 3 -10.57 15.83 7.02
CA LEU A 3 -10.15 14.58 6.40
C LEU A 3 -9.62 14.85 4.99
N LEU A 4 -8.47 14.27 4.65
CA LEU A 4 -7.93 14.21 3.30
C LEU A 4 -8.06 12.78 2.79
N VAL A 5 -8.69 12.61 1.62
CA VAL A 5 -8.75 11.32 0.92
C VAL A 5 -8.05 11.48 -0.41
N ALA A 6 -7.00 10.71 -0.63
CA ALA A 6 -6.15 10.80 -1.83
C ALA A 6 -5.30 9.53 -2.01
N THR A 7 -4.52 9.46 -3.08
CA THR A 7 -3.34 8.59 -3.10
C THR A 7 -2.22 9.24 -2.28
N PRO A 8 -1.31 8.45 -1.69
CA PRO A 8 -0.20 8.98 -0.91
C PRO A 8 0.65 10.00 -1.67
N SER A 9 1.09 9.67 -2.88
CA SER A 9 1.91 10.56 -3.70
C SER A 9 1.22 11.90 -3.99
N TYR A 10 -0.08 11.87 -4.28
CA TYR A 10 -0.84 13.09 -4.53
C TYR A 10 -1.02 13.96 -3.28
N ALA A 11 -1.14 13.35 -2.11
CA ALA A 11 -1.23 14.10 -0.86
C ALA A 11 0.10 14.84 -0.54
N LEU A 12 1.25 14.23 -0.80
CA LEU A 12 2.55 14.89 -0.70
C LEU A 12 2.65 16.05 -1.67
N HIS A 13 2.35 15.82 -2.95
CA HIS A 13 2.35 16.86 -3.98
C HIS A 13 1.43 18.03 -3.63
N LEU A 14 0.23 17.75 -3.13
CA LEU A 14 -0.71 18.80 -2.69
C LEU A 14 -0.13 19.64 -1.55
N GLY A 15 0.53 19.00 -0.60
CA GLY A 15 1.17 19.69 0.52
C GLY A 15 2.34 20.59 0.08
N GLU A 16 3.15 20.14 -0.86
CA GLU A 16 4.22 20.92 -1.48
C GLU A 16 3.66 22.14 -2.24
N GLU A 17 2.64 21.93 -3.05
CA GLU A 17 2.01 23.01 -3.82
C GLU A 17 1.37 24.07 -2.89
N LEU A 18 0.78 23.67 -1.77
CA LEU A 18 0.29 24.61 -0.76
C LEU A 18 1.41 25.44 -0.17
N ARG A 19 2.56 24.82 0.15
CA ARG A 19 3.75 25.54 0.65
C ARG A 19 4.31 26.53 -0.37
N HIS A 20 4.36 26.16 -1.64
CA HIS A 20 4.76 27.06 -2.72
C HIS A 20 3.85 28.29 -2.81
N ARG A 21 2.59 28.17 -2.42
CA ARG A 21 1.61 29.28 -2.34
C ARG A 21 1.65 30.03 -1.00
N GLY A 22 2.60 29.71 -0.13
CA GLY A 22 2.75 30.34 1.17
C GLY A 22 1.74 29.87 2.23
N ILE A 23 1.09 28.72 2.03
CA ILE A 23 0.17 28.08 2.98
C ILE A 23 0.94 26.93 3.65
N ASP A 24 1.03 26.95 4.98
CA ASP A 24 1.55 25.84 5.76
C ASP A 24 0.42 24.84 6.09
N PRO A 25 0.37 23.65 5.46
CA PRO A 25 -0.72 22.72 5.69
C PRO A 25 -0.94 22.36 7.17
N SER A 26 0.15 22.28 7.93
CA SER A 26 0.12 21.88 9.34
C SER A 26 -0.44 22.96 10.28
N LYS A 27 -0.41 24.23 9.86
CA LYS A 27 -0.83 25.38 10.70
C LYS A 27 -2.09 26.05 10.19
N ASP A 28 -2.19 26.20 8.87
CA ASP A 28 -3.25 26.98 8.24
C ASP A 28 -4.50 26.16 7.93
N LEU A 29 -4.37 24.83 7.89
CA LEU A 29 -5.45 23.91 7.59
C LEU A 29 -5.88 23.11 8.83
N LYS A 30 -7.14 22.69 8.85
CA LYS A 30 -7.71 21.84 9.91
C LYS A 30 -7.86 20.39 9.41
N ILE A 31 -6.84 19.89 8.71
CA ILE A 31 -6.80 18.51 8.24
C ILE A 31 -6.01 17.71 9.26
N HIS A 32 -6.64 16.71 9.86
CA HIS A 32 -6.05 15.91 10.94
C HIS A 32 -5.90 14.45 10.59
N ILE A 33 -6.64 13.99 9.59
CA ILE A 33 -6.67 12.57 9.19
C ILE A 33 -6.47 12.49 7.70
N GLY A 34 -5.57 11.61 7.26
CA GLY A 34 -5.42 11.15 5.90
C GLY A 34 -5.93 9.71 5.76
N LEU A 35 -6.78 9.48 4.78
CA LEU A 35 -7.21 8.15 4.36
C LEU A 35 -6.67 7.92 2.96
N PHE A 36 -5.64 7.11 2.86
CA PHE A 36 -4.86 6.91 1.64
C PHE A 36 -5.06 5.52 1.06
N GLY A 37 -5.05 5.41 -0.26
CA GLY A 37 -5.19 4.15 -0.96
C GLY A 37 -4.88 4.29 -2.45
N GLY A 38 -4.93 3.16 -3.16
CA GLY A 38 -4.59 3.10 -4.58
C GLY A 38 -3.11 2.99 -4.88
N GLU A 39 -2.26 3.31 -3.91
CA GLU A 39 -0.81 3.15 -3.94
C GLU A 39 -0.35 2.56 -2.60
N GLY A 40 0.78 1.85 -2.60
CA GLY A 40 1.44 1.45 -1.36
C GLY A 40 1.94 2.67 -0.59
N MET A 41 2.00 2.56 0.73
CA MET A 41 2.60 3.57 1.60
C MET A 41 3.73 2.94 2.39
N THR A 42 4.94 3.41 2.16
CA THR A 42 6.12 3.01 2.92
C THR A 42 6.24 3.84 4.20
N GLU A 43 6.99 3.35 5.19
CA GLU A 43 7.27 4.14 6.41
C GLU A 43 8.00 5.45 6.11
N PRO A 44 9.03 5.52 5.22
CA PRO A 44 9.60 6.79 4.82
C PRO A 44 8.59 7.78 4.22
N MET A 45 7.65 7.30 3.41
CA MET A 45 6.58 8.15 2.87
C MET A 45 5.64 8.66 3.97
N ARG A 46 5.37 7.85 5.00
CA ARG A 46 4.59 8.26 6.18
C ARG A 46 5.32 9.36 6.95
N ASP A 47 6.64 9.26 7.11
CA ASP A 47 7.47 10.29 7.73
C ASP A 47 7.41 11.62 6.94
N GLU A 48 7.46 11.57 5.61
CA GLU A 48 7.27 12.75 4.77
C GLU A 48 5.87 13.35 4.93
N MET A 49 4.83 12.52 5.04
CA MET A 49 3.49 13.01 5.34
C MET A 49 3.45 13.80 6.65
N HIS A 50 4.11 13.33 7.71
CA HIS A 50 4.18 14.05 8.98
C HIS A 50 4.96 15.38 8.85
N LYS A 51 6.04 15.43 8.07
CA LYS A 51 6.76 16.68 7.79
C LYS A 51 5.87 17.70 7.05
N VAL A 52 5.01 17.24 6.15
CA VAL A 52 4.15 18.09 5.34
C VAL A 52 2.90 18.54 6.09
N TRP A 53 2.18 17.60 6.70
CA TRP A 53 0.86 17.82 7.30
C TRP A 53 0.89 18.03 8.82
N GLY A 54 2.07 17.82 9.45
CA GLY A 54 2.30 17.98 10.88
C GLY A 54 2.29 16.68 11.67
N ASP A 55 2.98 16.66 12.82
CA ASP A 55 3.17 15.46 13.66
C ASP A 55 1.86 14.86 14.22
N GLN A 56 0.81 15.66 14.30
CA GLN A 56 -0.51 15.21 14.79
C GLN A 56 -1.39 14.64 13.67
N PHE A 57 -0.91 14.60 12.45
CA PHE A 57 -1.65 14.08 11.32
C PHE A 57 -1.72 12.56 11.38
N VAL A 58 -2.93 12.01 11.46
CA VAL A 58 -3.13 10.55 11.47
C VAL A 58 -3.18 10.05 10.03
N CYS A 59 -2.13 9.37 9.63
CA CYS A 59 -1.93 8.89 8.26
C CYS A 59 -2.33 7.41 8.18
N THR A 60 -3.51 7.10 7.65
CA THR A 60 -4.03 5.72 7.55
C THR A 60 -4.14 5.24 6.11
N GLN A 61 -3.97 3.94 5.91
CA GLN A 61 -4.16 3.28 4.63
C GLN A 61 -5.52 2.61 4.52
N ASN A 62 -5.99 2.52 3.29
CA ASN A 62 -7.19 1.79 2.90
C ASN A 62 -6.86 0.96 1.66
N TYR A 63 -7.12 -0.34 1.73
CA TYR A 63 -6.95 -1.26 0.62
C TYR A 63 -8.28 -1.54 -0.07
N GLY A 64 -8.24 -1.64 -1.37
CA GLY A 64 -9.35 -2.04 -2.21
C GLY A 64 -9.03 -1.93 -3.68
N MET A 65 -9.91 -2.47 -4.49
CA MET A 65 -9.84 -2.42 -5.95
C MET A 65 -11.24 -2.44 -6.54
N SER A 66 -11.37 -1.96 -7.77
CA SER A 66 -12.67 -1.84 -8.45
C SER A 66 -13.41 -3.18 -8.55
N GLU A 67 -12.67 -4.27 -8.74
CA GLU A 67 -13.18 -5.63 -8.83
C GLU A 67 -13.84 -6.09 -7.53
N LEU A 68 -13.35 -5.62 -6.38
CA LEU A 68 -13.84 -5.97 -5.04
C LEU A 68 -14.81 -4.95 -4.43
N CYS A 69 -15.38 -4.03 -5.19
CA CYS A 69 -16.27 -2.94 -4.78
C CYS A 69 -15.58 -1.60 -4.43
N GLY A 70 -14.34 -1.40 -4.88
CA GLY A 70 -13.60 -0.16 -4.66
C GLY A 70 -12.87 -0.13 -3.30
N PRO A 71 -12.64 1.05 -2.72
CA PRO A 71 -11.97 1.16 -1.44
C PRO A 71 -12.79 0.54 -0.31
N GLY A 72 -12.11 0.03 0.73
CA GLY A 72 -12.79 -0.50 1.91
C GLY A 72 -12.84 -2.02 2.01
N VAL A 73 -12.01 -2.74 1.27
CA VAL A 73 -11.77 -4.18 1.51
C VAL A 73 -11.05 -4.35 2.85
N ALA A 74 -10.03 -3.52 3.09
CA ALA A 74 -9.34 -3.46 4.37
C ALA A 74 -8.92 -2.01 4.70
N GLY A 75 -8.70 -1.71 5.98
CA GLY A 75 -8.26 -0.39 6.40
C GLY A 75 -7.49 -0.39 7.73
N GLU A 76 -6.52 0.49 7.84
CA GLU A 76 -5.77 0.68 9.08
C GLU A 76 -6.64 1.29 10.18
N CYS A 77 -6.32 0.95 11.40
CA CYS A 77 -6.77 1.65 12.59
C CYS A 77 -5.67 2.59 13.11
N THR A 78 -5.94 3.31 14.19
CA THR A 78 -4.98 4.23 14.82
C THR A 78 -3.71 3.57 15.38
N GLU A 79 -3.69 2.24 15.50
CA GLU A 79 -2.50 1.49 15.93
C GLU A 79 -1.49 1.29 14.79
N LEU A 80 -1.90 1.55 13.52
CA LEU A 80 -1.07 1.49 12.31
C LEU A 80 -0.28 0.18 12.17
N CYS A 81 -0.88 -0.93 12.58
CA CYS A 81 -0.25 -2.24 12.60
C CYS A 81 -0.94 -3.24 11.67
N GLY A 82 -1.07 -2.86 10.41
CA GLY A 82 -1.77 -3.59 9.35
C GLY A 82 -3.22 -3.18 9.20
N MET A 83 -3.81 -3.57 8.09
CA MET A 83 -5.16 -3.20 7.67
C MET A 83 -6.17 -4.29 8.07
N HIS A 84 -7.17 -3.91 8.84
CA HIS A 84 -8.29 -4.78 9.21
C HIS A 84 -9.16 -5.09 8.00
N ILE A 85 -9.36 -6.37 7.71
CA ILE A 85 -10.23 -6.82 6.62
C ILE A 85 -11.68 -6.76 7.08
N ASN A 86 -12.57 -6.33 6.20
CA ASN A 86 -14.01 -6.31 6.43
C ASN A 86 -14.59 -7.71 6.20
N GLU A 87 -14.44 -8.61 7.18
CA GLU A 87 -14.81 -10.03 7.11
C GLU A 87 -16.32 -10.27 6.97
N ASP A 88 -17.16 -9.25 7.21
CA ASP A 88 -18.60 -9.31 6.89
C ASP A 88 -18.88 -9.41 5.39
N TRP A 89 -17.92 -8.98 4.56
CA TRP A 89 -18.04 -8.90 3.10
C TRP A 89 -16.99 -9.70 2.35
N PHE A 90 -15.86 -10.01 2.99
CA PHE A 90 -14.71 -10.59 2.32
C PHE A 90 -14.09 -11.72 3.14
N ILE A 91 -13.80 -12.84 2.50
CA ILE A 91 -12.96 -13.91 3.06
C ILE A 91 -11.58 -13.79 2.42
N PRO A 92 -10.54 -13.47 3.18
CA PRO A 92 -9.17 -13.43 2.69
C PRO A 92 -8.48 -14.79 2.80
N GLU A 93 -7.65 -15.09 1.83
CA GLU A 93 -6.67 -16.17 1.83
C GLU A 93 -5.35 -15.63 1.33
N VAL A 94 -4.24 -16.25 1.69
CA VAL A 94 -2.93 -15.99 1.06
C VAL A 94 -2.45 -17.30 0.46
N ILE A 95 -2.03 -17.27 -0.79
CA ILE A 95 -1.57 -18.44 -1.52
C ILE A 95 -0.13 -18.25 -2.03
N ASP A 96 0.56 -19.35 -2.24
CA ASP A 96 1.76 -19.34 -3.05
C ASP A 96 1.39 -19.04 -4.53
N PRO A 97 1.96 -18.00 -5.15
CA PRO A 97 1.55 -17.59 -6.50
C PRO A 97 1.88 -18.62 -7.60
N GLU A 98 2.82 -19.57 -7.36
CA GLU A 98 3.24 -20.59 -8.31
C GLU A 98 2.45 -21.90 -8.11
N THR A 99 2.34 -22.38 -6.87
CA THR A 99 1.69 -23.66 -6.56
C THR A 99 0.18 -23.52 -6.33
N GLU A 100 -0.31 -22.30 -6.05
CA GLU A 100 -1.69 -21.96 -5.70
C GLU A 100 -2.16 -22.60 -4.39
N GLU A 101 -1.26 -23.18 -3.60
CA GLU A 101 -1.54 -23.71 -2.28
C GLU A 101 -1.74 -22.59 -1.26
N VAL A 102 -2.70 -22.78 -0.34
CA VAL A 102 -2.94 -21.84 0.74
C VAL A 102 -1.78 -21.89 1.73
N LEU A 103 -1.21 -20.71 2.01
CA LEU A 103 -0.09 -20.56 2.92
C LEU A 103 -0.56 -20.46 4.38
N PRO A 104 0.27 -20.90 5.33
CA PRO A 104 0.04 -20.69 6.76
C PRO A 104 -0.02 -19.19 7.11
N PRO A 105 -0.71 -18.84 8.23
CA PRO A 105 -0.72 -17.47 8.74
C PRO A 105 0.69 -16.87 8.90
N GLY A 106 0.88 -15.63 8.48
CA GLY A 106 2.14 -14.90 8.59
C GLY A 106 3.14 -15.17 7.45
N GLU A 107 2.87 -16.09 6.54
CA GLU A 107 3.69 -16.27 5.35
C GLU A 107 3.32 -15.28 4.25
N LEU A 108 4.33 -14.82 3.50
CA LEU A 108 4.16 -13.90 2.38
C LEU A 108 3.67 -14.66 1.15
N GLY A 109 2.60 -14.18 0.56
CA GLY A 109 2.06 -14.73 -0.68
C GLY A 109 1.04 -13.80 -1.33
N GLU A 110 0.39 -14.29 -2.38
CA GLU A 110 -0.62 -13.55 -3.12
C GLU A 110 -1.94 -13.55 -2.36
N LEU A 111 -2.51 -12.36 -2.17
CA LEU A 111 -3.83 -12.20 -1.58
C LEU A 111 -4.91 -12.71 -2.54
N VAL A 112 -5.76 -13.57 -2.02
CA VAL A 112 -6.96 -14.08 -2.68
C VAL A 112 -8.17 -13.66 -1.86
N VAL A 113 -9.21 -13.17 -2.52
CA VAL A 113 -10.41 -12.65 -1.85
C VAL A 113 -11.67 -13.28 -2.41
N THR A 114 -12.55 -13.76 -1.53
CA THR A 114 -13.90 -14.16 -1.87
C THR A 114 -14.90 -13.11 -1.39
N CYS A 115 -15.75 -12.60 -2.30
CA CYS A 115 -16.81 -11.65 -1.99
C CYS A 115 -18.08 -12.38 -1.53
N LEU A 116 -18.61 -12.06 -0.34
CA LEU A 116 -19.77 -12.71 0.23
C LEU A 116 -21.11 -12.12 -0.24
N GLY A 117 -21.16 -10.81 -0.48
CA GLY A 117 -22.42 -10.09 -0.74
C GLY A 117 -22.56 -9.50 -2.15
N LYS A 118 -21.64 -9.81 -3.07
CA LYS A 118 -21.63 -9.21 -4.40
C LYS A 118 -22.44 -10.05 -5.38
N GLU A 119 -23.61 -9.53 -5.81
CA GLU A 119 -24.51 -10.24 -6.74
C GLU A 119 -24.03 -10.09 -8.20
N ALA A 120 -23.68 -8.87 -8.60
CA ALA A 120 -23.09 -8.61 -9.92
C ALA A 120 -21.59 -8.85 -9.85
N LEU A 121 -21.06 -9.68 -10.73
CA LEU A 121 -19.65 -10.12 -10.73
C LEU A 121 -19.27 -10.77 -9.38
N PRO A 122 -19.90 -11.89 -9.01
CA PRO A 122 -19.58 -12.59 -7.77
C PRO A 122 -18.18 -13.21 -7.89
N LEU A 123 -17.24 -12.66 -7.15
CA LEU A 123 -15.86 -13.13 -7.16
C LEU A 123 -15.67 -14.17 -6.04
N VAL A 124 -15.30 -15.37 -6.44
CA VAL A 124 -14.95 -16.48 -5.54
C VAL A 124 -13.48 -16.78 -5.77
N ARG A 125 -12.67 -16.71 -4.70
CA ARG A 125 -11.22 -16.91 -4.72
C ARG A 125 -10.54 -16.11 -5.82
N TYR A 126 -10.84 -14.81 -5.86
CA TYR A 126 -10.25 -13.89 -6.82
C TYR A 126 -8.79 -13.60 -6.45
N ARG A 127 -7.88 -13.92 -7.35
CA ARG A 127 -6.45 -13.61 -7.22
C ARG A 127 -6.22 -12.14 -7.53
N THR A 128 -5.71 -11.39 -6.54
CA THR A 128 -5.56 -9.94 -6.66
C THR A 128 -4.26 -9.52 -7.35
N GLY A 129 -3.27 -10.42 -7.38
CA GLY A 129 -1.90 -10.11 -7.77
C GLY A 129 -1.09 -9.42 -6.66
N ASP A 130 -1.73 -8.97 -5.59
CA ASP A 130 -1.07 -8.22 -4.51
C ASP A 130 -0.43 -9.17 -3.49
N LEU A 131 0.81 -8.87 -3.08
CA LEU A 131 1.56 -9.67 -2.11
C LEU A 131 1.45 -9.09 -0.72
N THR A 132 1.00 -9.91 0.23
CA THR A 132 0.84 -9.54 1.64
C THR A 132 0.94 -10.76 2.56
N ARG A 133 0.78 -10.55 3.86
CA ARG A 133 0.66 -11.57 4.89
C ARG A 133 -0.63 -11.36 5.67
N LEU A 134 -1.26 -12.43 6.12
CA LEU A 134 -2.39 -12.35 7.03
C LEU A 134 -1.95 -12.53 8.48
N MET A 135 -2.46 -11.66 9.35
CA MET A 135 -2.21 -11.63 10.78
C MET A 135 -3.52 -11.88 11.53
N TYR A 136 -3.53 -12.90 12.36
CA TYR A 136 -4.73 -13.35 13.11
C TYR A 136 -4.69 -12.94 14.59
N GLU A 137 -3.58 -12.41 15.08
CA GLU A 137 -3.46 -11.93 16.45
C GLU A 137 -4.36 -10.72 16.69
N PRO A 138 -5.00 -10.63 17.88
CA PRO A 138 -5.84 -9.49 18.21
C PRO A 138 -5.09 -8.16 18.12
N CYS A 139 -5.73 -7.16 17.53
CA CYS A 139 -5.17 -5.81 17.49
C CYS A 139 -5.38 -5.08 18.83
N LYS A 140 -4.43 -4.21 19.20
CA LYS A 140 -4.54 -3.36 20.39
C LYS A 140 -5.75 -2.40 20.33
N CYS A 141 -6.27 -2.09 19.15
CA CYS A 141 -7.48 -1.31 18.98
C CYS A 141 -8.76 -2.02 19.46
N GLY A 142 -8.68 -3.30 19.82
CA GLY A 142 -9.78 -4.13 20.29
C GLY A 142 -10.55 -4.87 19.20
N ARG A 143 -10.28 -4.64 17.92
CA ARG A 143 -10.86 -5.42 16.82
C ARG A 143 -10.25 -6.80 16.74
N THR A 144 -11.09 -7.79 16.40
CA THR A 144 -10.72 -9.21 16.27
C THR A 144 -10.64 -9.68 14.82
N THR A 145 -10.97 -8.81 13.88
CA THR A 145 -10.90 -9.12 12.45
C THR A 145 -9.47 -9.39 12.01
N VAL A 146 -9.32 -10.28 11.04
CA VAL A 146 -8.03 -10.56 10.39
C VAL A 146 -7.45 -9.27 9.82
N ARG A 147 -6.15 -9.10 9.96
CA ARG A 147 -5.43 -7.97 9.35
C ARG A 147 -4.52 -8.49 8.25
N MET A 148 -4.33 -7.68 7.24
CA MET A 148 -3.28 -7.85 6.25
C MET A 148 -2.15 -6.86 6.52
N GLU A 149 -0.90 -7.26 6.25
CA GLU A 149 0.22 -6.32 6.22
C GLU A 149 0.09 -5.34 5.06
N ASN A 150 0.88 -4.27 5.09
CA ASN A 150 1.04 -3.42 3.92
C ASN A 150 1.54 -4.25 2.75
N LEU A 151 1.13 -3.86 1.54
CA LEU A 151 1.52 -4.60 0.35
C LEU A 151 3.04 -4.57 0.18
N SER A 152 3.61 -5.75 -0.03
CA SER A 152 5.03 -5.90 -0.35
C SER A 152 5.32 -5.67 -1.84
N GLY A 153 4.28 -5.56 -2.66
CA GLY A 153 4.33 -5.40 -4.10
C GLY A 153 3.24 -6.21 -4.79
N ARG A 154 3.37 -6.37 -6.10
CA ARG A 154 2.50 -7.21 -6.91
C ARG A 154 3.29 -8.37 -7.50
N ALA A 155 2.67 -9.54 -7.58
CA ALA A 155 3.28 -10.73 -8.17
C ALA A 155 3.57 -10.54 -9.68
N ASP A 156 2.73 -9.74 -10.36
CA ASP A 156 2.84 -9.42 -11.79
C ASP A 156 3.78 -8.23 -12.10
N ASP A 157 4.16 -7.42 -11.10
CA ASP A 157 5.11 -6.30 -11.24
C ASP A 157 6.55 -6.69 -10.87
N MET A 158 6.77 -7.95 -10.52
CA MET A 158 8.10 -8.45 -10.17
C MET A 158 9.05 -8.38 -11.37
N LEU A 159 10.15 -7.67 -11.18
CA LEU A 159 11.23 -7.60 -12.17
C LEU A 159 12.26 -8.69 -11.88
N VAL A 160 12.61 -9.47 -12.90
CA VAL A 160 13.71 -10.45 -12.77
C VAL A 160 14.95 -9.85 -13.40
N ILE A 161 15.87 -9.34 -12.59
CA ILE A 161 17.11 -8.71 -13.03
C ILE A 161 18.28 -9.64 -12.77
N ARG A 162 18.86 -10.22 -13.81
CA ARG A 162 19.98 -11.16 -13.73
C ARG A 162 19.73 -12.34 -12.77
N GLY A 163 18.49 -12.83 -12.73
CA GLY A 163 18.09 -13.93 -11.84
C GLY A 163 17.76 -13.53 -10.41
N VAL A 164 17.69 -12.22 -10.12
CA VAL A 164 17.25 -11.69 -8.85
C VAL A 164 15.84 -11.10 -9.02
N ASN A 165 14.93 -11.51 -8.14
CA ASN A 165 13.59 -10.95 -8.07
C ASN A 165 13.64 -9.59 -7.37
N VAL A 166 13.19 -8.55 -8.04
CA VAL A 166 13.18 -7.17 -7.54
C VAL A 166 11.77 -6.61 -7.66
N PHE A 167 11.24 -6.09 -6.58
CA PHE A 167 9.96 -5.40 -6.57
C PHE A 167 10.19 -3.89 -6.58
N PRO A 168 9.44 -3.10 -7.38
CA PRO A 168 9.56 -1.65 -7.42
C PRO A 168 9.50 -0.99 -6.04
N GLY A 169 8.62 -1.45 -5.15
CA GLY A 169 8.51 -0.92 -3.78
C GLY A 169 9.78 -1.10 -2.93
N GLN A 170 10.59 -2.12 -3.19
CA GLN A 170 11.88 -2.29 -2.49
C GLN A 170 12.89 -1.23 -2.93
N ILE A 171 12.84 -0.85 -4.21
CA ILE A 171 13.67 0.23 -4.75
C ILE A 171 13.23 1.56 -4.13
N GLU A 172 11.93 1.81 -4.12
CA GLU A 172 11.33 3.00 -3.52
C GLU A 172 11.74 3.17 -2.06
N GLU A 173 11.64 2.12 -1.26
CA GLU A 173 12.04 2.15 0.15
C GLU A 173 13.51 2.57 0.36
N VAL A 174 14.39 2.23 -0.58
CA VAL A 174 15.81 2.64 -0.54
C VAL A 174 15.96 4.09 -0.98
N LEU A 175 15.27 4.50 -2.06
CA LEU A 175 15.36 5.85 -2.61
C LEU A 175 14.88 6.90 -1.60
N PHE A 176 13.76 6.66 -0.91
CA PHE A 176 13.24 7.57 0.10
C PHE A 176 14.12 7.75 1.35
N LYS A 177 15.16 6.92 1.52
CA LYS A 177 16.17 7.10 2.59
C LYS A 177 17.31 8.03 2.19
N ILE A 178 17.31 8.54 0.95
CA ILE A 178 18.37 9.42 0.40
C ILE A 178 17.79 10.82 0.26
N ASP A 179 18.19 11.72 1.15
CA ASP A 179 17.63 13.08 1.24
C ASP A 179 17.78 13.93 -0.05
N GLU A 180 18.76 13.59 -0.92
CA GLU A 180 19.02 14.30 -2.15
C GLU A 180 18.16 13.85 -3.34
N ILE A 181 17.37 12.77 -3.17
CA ILE A 181 16.51 12.21 -4.24
C ILE A 181 15.08 12.69 -4.03
N GLY A 182 14.47 13.22 -5.09
CA GLY A 182 13.07 13.61 -5.08
C GLY A 182 12.12 12.38 -5.10
N PRO A 183 10.82 12.59 -4.82
CA PRO A 183 9.84 11.50 -4.73
C PRO A 183 9.44 10.93 -6.10
N HIS A 184 9.90 11.53 -7.19
CA HIS A 184 9.59 11.07 -8.54
C HIS A 184 10.79 10.36 -9.13
N TYR A 185 10.62 9.13 -9.55
CA TYR A 185 11.66 8.33 -10.17
C TYR A 185 11.07 7.45 -11.29
N GLU A 186 11.93 7.02 -12.18
CA GLU A 186 11.61 6.07 -13.25
C GLU A 186 12.57 4.88 -13.20
N ILE A 187 12.02 3.66 -13.29
CA ILE A 187 12.80 2.44 -13.39
C ILE A 187 12.80 1.99 -14.84
N LEU A 188 13.95 2.08 -15.49
CA LEU A 188 14.16 1.59 -16.84
C LEU A 188 14.90 0.26 -16.82
N VAL A 189 14.29 -0.78 -17.36
CA VAL A 189 14.94 -2.09 -17.52
C VAL A 189 15.20 -2.33 -19.01
N GLU A 190 16.47 -2.47 -19.35
CA GLU A 190 16.92 -2.71 -20.74
C GLU A 190 17.78 -3.98 -20.81
N ARG A 191 17.72 -4.64 -21.96
CA ARG A 191 18.63 -5.75 -22.23
C ARG A 191 19.82 -5.31 -23.07
N LYS A 192 20.99 -5.22 -22.44
CA LYS A 192 22.26 -4.83 -23.10
C LYS A 192 23.24 -6.00 -23.06
N ASN A 193 23.76 -6.40 -24.22
CA ASN A 193 24.73 -7.50 -24.33
C ASN A 193 24.29 -8.82 -23.66
N ARG A 194 23.01 -9.18 -23.80
CA ARG A 194 22.36 -10.36 -23.21
C ARG A 194 22.21 -10.30 -21.66
N LEU A 195 22.50 -9.20 -21.05
CA LEU A 195 22.31 -8.95 -19.62
C LEU A 195 21.25 -7.86 -19.41
N ASP A 196 20.42 -8.07 -18.40
CA ASP A 196 19.47 -7.05 -17.99
C ASP A 196 20.21 -5.96 -17.21
N VAL A 197 19.95 -4.71 -17.56
CA VAL A 197 20.48 -3.51 -16.92
C VAL A 197 19.30 -2.69 -16.41
N MET A 198 19.30 -2.41 -15.13
CA MET A 198 18.32 -1.53 -14.49
C MET A 198 18.96 -0.16 -14.29
N THR A 199 18.26 0.88 -14.70
CA THR A 199 18.64 2.28 -14.48
C THR A 199 17.51 2.95 -13.75
N ILE A 200 17.82 3.74 -12.74
CA ILE A 200 16.86 4.55 -11.98
C ILE A 200 17.22 6.02 -12.25
N THR A 201 16.23 6.79 -12.65
CA THR A 201 16.39 8.21 -12.99
C THR A 201 15.31 9.06 -12.34
#